data_2a332f84a3b26d425b435f3dcdd770f2
#
_entry.id   2a332f84a3b26d425b435f3dcdd770f2
#
_cell.length_a   1.000
_cell.length_b   1.000
_cell.length_c   1.000
_cell.angle_alpha   90.00
_cell.angle_beta   90.00
_cell.angle_gamma   90.00
#
_symmetry.space_group_name_H-M   'P 1'
#
loop_
_entity.id
_entity.type
_entity.pdbx_description
1 polymer ?
#
loop_
_entity_poly.entity_id
_entity_poly.type
_entity_poly.pdbx_seq_one_letter_code
_entity_poly.pdbx_strand_id
1 'polypeptide(L)'
;MKNRQISKTAIAYLLLLVPVIYAIFLVLSIWLFVTYSITVSIAGISVGVLLFLFPIVAVNMNVGSIVMQILALRAGEPKGRIIFAMVLSLIGIAITVFFTGSVLERMISSV
;
A
#
# COMPACT_ATOMS: atom_id res chain seq x y z
N MET A 1 20.18 -18.61 22.85
CA MET A 1 19.19 -17.80 22.40
C MET A 1 18.50 -18.35 21.23
N LYS A 2 17.27 -18.24 21.32
CA LYS A 2 16.55 -18.80 20.34
C LYS A 2 16.44 -17.96 19.20
N ASN A 3 16.66 -18.45 18.08
CA ASN A 3 16.45 -17.70 16.90
C ASN A 3 15.02 -17.39 16.76
N ARG A 4 14.71 -16.10 16.71
CA ARG A 4 13.40 -15.72 16.43
C ARG A 4 13.23 -15.78 15.00
N GLN A 5 12.73 -16.83 14.51
CA GLN A 5 12.36 -16.87 13.11
C GLN A 5 11.01 -16.20 12.97
N ILE A 6 11.00 -15.10 12.26
CA ILE A 6 9.74 -14.46 11.95
C ILE A 6 9.05 -15.32 10.92
N SER A 7 7.80 -15.66 11.15
CA SER A 7 7.05 -16.49 10.22
C SER A 7 6.83 -15.73 8.91
N LYS A 8 6.73 -16.47 7.82
CA LYS A 8 6.50 -15.86 6.51
C LYS A 8 5.16 -15.13 6.48
N THR A 9 4.18 -15.65 7.22
CA THR A 9 2.89 -14.98 7.36
C THR A 9 3.05 -13.62 8.01
N ALA A 10 3.89 -13.51 9.04
CA ALA A 10 4.13 -12.23 9.70
C ALA A 10 4.77 -11.23 8.75
N ILE A 11 5.70 -11.69 7.91
CA ILE A 11 6.32 -10.82 6.91
C ILE A 11 5.27 -10.35 5.90
N ALA A 12 4.35 -11.25 5.50
CA ALA A 12 3.28 -10.89 4.59
C ALA A 12 2.41 -9.78 5.18
N TYR A 13 2.06 -9.87 6.46
CA TYR A 13 1.27 -8.84 7.13
C TYR A 13 2.03 -7.53 7.23
N LEU A 14 3.32 -7.58 7.50
CA LEU A 14 4.13 -6.36 7.52
C LEU A 14 4.15 -5.68 6.17
N LEU A 15 4.26 -6.45 5.09
CA LEU A 15 4.23 -5.90 3.75
C LEU A 15 2.88 -5.28 3.43
N LEU A 16 1.79 -5.84 3.95
CA LEU A 16 0.46 -5.28 3.77
C LEU A 16 0.28 -3.98 4.55
N LEU A 17 0.99 -3.83 5.68
CA LEU A 17 0.92 -2.61 6.48
C LEU A 17 1.54 -1.41 5.80
N VAL A 18 2.58 -1.61 5.00
CA VAL A 18 3.30 -0.51 4.36
C VAL A 18 2.38 0.38 3.51
N PRO A 19 1.56 -0.17 2.60
CA PRO A 19 0.64 0.68 1.83
C PRO A 19 -0.37 1.40 2.70
N VAL A 20 -0.83 0.78 3.79
CA VAL A 20 -1.80 1.40 4.69
C VAL A 20 -1.18 2.61 5.37
N ILE A 21 0.03 2.47 5.90
CA ILE A 21 0.74 3.56 6.54
C ILE A 21 1.00 4.68 5.52
N TYR A 22 1.41 4.30 4.32
CA TYR A 22 1.65 5.26 3.24
C TYR A 22 0.37 6.03 2.91
N ALA A 23 -0.75 5.33 2.82
CA ALA A 23 -2.03 5.97 2.51
C ALA A 23 -2.44 6.96 3.60
N ILE A 24 -2.25 6.60 4.86
CA ILE A 24 -2.56 7.50 5.97
C ILE A 24 -1.69 8.75 5.89
N PHE A 25 -0.40 8.57 5.64
CA PHE A 25 0.52 9.69 5.49
C PHE A 25 0.12 10.60 4.34
N LEU A 26 -0.28 9.99 3.23
CA LEU A 26 -0.69 10.72 2.05
C LEU A 26 -1.95 11.54 2.32
N VAL A 27 -2.94 10.94 2.97
CA VAL A 27 -4.18 11.63 3.31
C VAL A 27 -3.91 12.81 4.23
N LEU A 28 -3.06 12.62 5.23
CA LEU A 28 -2.70 13.70 6.14
C LEU A 28 -1.98 14.82 5.41
N SER A 29 -1.09 14.47 4.49
CA SER A 29 -0.36 15.47 3.71
C SER A 29 -1.30 16.30 2.85
N ILE A 30 -2.25 15.66 2.20
CA ILE A 30 -3.25 16.35 1.38
C ILE A 30 -4.11 17.26 2.26
N TRP A 31 -4.53 16.74 3.40
CA TRP A 31 -5.37 17.50 4.32
C TRP A 31 -4.66 18.76 4.80
N LEU A 32 -3.39 18.64 5.19
CA LEU A 32 -2.61 19.78 5.63
C LEU A 32 -2.42 20.78 4.50
N PHE A 33 -2.16 20.28 3.29
CA PHE A 33 -1.96 21.14 2.14
C PHE A 33 -3.21 21.97 1.85
N VAL A 34 -4.37 21.34 1.87
CA VAL A 34 -5.64 22.00 1.61
C VAL A 34 -6.02 22.95 2.74
N THR A 35 -5.90 22.48 3.99
CA THR A 35 -6.35 23.24 5.16
C THR A 35 -5.54 24.50 5.36
N TYR A 36 -4.24 24.43 5.20
CA TYR A 36 -3.37 25.58 5.45
C TYR A 36 -3.06 26.36 4.19
N SER A 37 -3.64 25.96 3.08
CA SER A 37 -3.43 26.61 1.80
C SER A 37 -1.94 26.88 1.54
N ILE A 38 -1.14 25.86 1.78
CA ILE A 38 0.28 25.99 1.53
C ILE A 38 0.47 26.13 0.03
N THR A 39 0.72 27.35 -0.41
CA THR A 39 0.82 27.60 -1.83
C THR A 39 2.22 27.40 -2.36
N VAL A 40 3.11 26.92 -1.53
CA VAL A 40 4.46 26.72 -1.95
C VAL A 40 4.50 25.60 -2.97
N SER A 41 5.05 25.90 -4.13
CA SER A 41 5.14 24.91 -5.20
C SER A 41 5.87 23.65 -4.78
N ILE A 42 6.81 23.76 -3.86
CA ILE A 42 7.55 22.60 -3.36
C ILE A 42 6.60 21.63 -2.65
N ALA A 43 5.69 22.17 -1.82
CA ALA A 43 4.72 21.32 -1.11
C ALA A 43 3.78 20.63 -2.08
N GLY A 44 3.32 21.35 -3.10
CA GLY A 44 2.45 20.77 -4.13
C GLY A 44 3.15 19.69 -4.92
N ILE A 45 4.42 19.89 -5.25
CA ILE A 45 5.21 18.90 -5.95
C ILE A 45 5.39 17.66 -5.08
N SER A 46 5.67 17.85 -3.77
CA SER A 46 5.86 16.73 -2.85
C SER A 46 4.60 15.87 -2.75
N VAL A 47 3.44 16.51 -2.62
CA VAL A 47 2.17 15.77 -2.56
C VAL A 47 1.92 15.04 -3.87
N GLY A 48 2.20 15.69 -5.01
CA GLY A 48 2.05 15.07 -6.31
C GLY A 48 2.94 13.85 -6.49
N VAL A 49 4.19 13.95 -6.05
CA VAL A 49 5.12 12.82 -6.13
C VAL A 49 4.63 11.66 -5.26
N LEU A 50 4.17 11.96 -4.05
CA LEU A 50 3.64 10.93 -3.15
C LEU A 50 2.43 10.23 -3.76
N LEU A 51 1.54 11.02 -4.38
CA LEU A 51 0.36 10.46 -5.05
C LEU A 51 0.76 9.55 -6.21
N PHE A 52 1.74 9.99 -6.99
CA PHE A 52 2.18 9.24 -8.15
C PHE A 52 2.87 7.93 -7.75
N LEU A 53 3.66 7.96 -6.69
CA LEU A 53 4.38 6.79 -6.22
C LEU A 53 3.52 5.80 -5.46
N PHE A 54 2.38 6.25 -4.93
CA PHE A 54 1.52 5.39 -4.12
C PHE A 54 1.14 4.08 -4.82
N PRO A 55 0.62 4.10 -6.06
CA PRO A 55 0.25 2.85 -6.72
C PRO A 55 1.44 1.90 -6.90
N ILE A 56 2.61 2.46 -7.21
CA ILE A 56 3.80 1.66 -7.42
C ILE A 56 4.18 0.93 -6.14
N VAL A 57 4.23 1.67 -5.03
CA VAL A 57 4.58 1.10 -3.73
C VAL A 57 3.54 0.08 -3.29
N ALA A 58 2.26 0.44 -3.42
CA ALA A 58 1.17 -0.41 -2.98
C ALA A 58 1.15 -1.74 -3.73
N VAL A 59 1.29 -1.69 -5.06
CA VAL A 59 1.30 -2.92 -5.86
C VAL A 59 2.50 -3.78 -5.53
N ASN A 60 3.68 -3.18 -5.42
CA ASN A 60 4.89 -3.94 -5.10
C ASN A 60 4.79 -4.60 -3.73
N MET A 61 4.27 -3.89 -2.72
CA MET A 61 4.12 -4.46 -1.39
C MET A 61 3.08 -5.56 -1.37
N ASN A 62 1.97 -5.39 -2.08
CA ASN A 62 0.94 -6.42 -2.16
C ASN A 62 1.44 -7.68 -2.88
N VAL A 63 2.18 -7.50 -3.97
CA VAL A 63 2.76 -8.64 -4.68
C VAL A 63 3.77 -9.36 -3.79
N GLY A 64 4.62 -8.62 -3.10
CA GLY A 64 5.57 -9.21 -2.16
C GLY A 64 4.87 -9.99 -1.06
N SER A 65 3.78 -9.44 -0.56
CA SER A 65 2.98 -10.11 0.46
C SER A 65 2.41 -11.43 -0.07
N ILE A 66 1.89 -11.43 -1.30
CA ILE A 66 1.37 -12.65 -1.91
C ILE A 66 2.46 -13.71 -2.06
N VAL A 67 3.65 -13.30 -2.48
CA VAL A 67 4.79 -14.22 -2.58
C VAL A 67 5.10 -14.85 -1.23
N MET A 68 5.13 -14.03 -0.17
CA MET A 68 5.39 -14.55 1.16
C MET A 68 4.28 -15.47 1.64
N GLN A 69 3.03 -15.22 1.24
CA GLN A 69 1.90 -16.09 1.58
C GLN A 69 2.07 -17.45 0.92
N ILE A 70 2.49 -17.48 -0.32
CA ILE A 70 2.72 -18.73 -1.03
C ILE A 70 3.85 -19.52 -0.35
N LEU A 71 4.91 -18.83 0.02
CA LEU A 71 6.02 -19.48 0.74
C LEU A 71 5.57 -19.99 2.10
N ALA A 72 4.70 -19.25 2.77
CA ALA A 72 4.16 -19.68 4.06
C ALA A 72 3.31 -20.95 3.90
N LEU A 73 2.52 -21.02 2.83
CA LEU A 73 1.75 -22.24 2.56
C LEU A 73 2.66 -23.44 2.36
N ARG A 74 3.75 -23.25 1.64
CA ARG A 74 4.71 -24.33 1.42
C ARG A 74 5.42 -24.72 2.69
N ALA A 75 5.58 -23.78 3.62
CA ALA A 75 6.23 -24.06 4.89
C ALA A 75 5.30 -24.73 5.90
N GLY A 76 4.02 -24.88 5.56
CA GLY A 76 3.08 -25.54 6.46
C GLY A 76 2.53 -24.65 7.55
N GLU A 77 2.59 -23.33 7.37
CA GLU A 77 2.06 -22.42 8.37
C GLU A 77 0.52 -22.44 8.38
N PRO A 78 -0.10 -21.94 9.47
CA PRO A 78 -1.56 -21.99 9.60
C PRO A 78 -2.27 -21.33 8.42
N LYS A 79 -3.15 -22.07 7.78
CA LYS A 79 -3.84 -21.61 6.57
C LYS A 79 -4.80 -20.47 6.84
N GLY A 80 -5.41 -20.42 8.02
CA GLY A 80 -6.35 -19.36 8.35
C GLY A 80 -5.76 -17.97 8.21
N ARG A 81 -4.55 -17.79 8.72
CA ARG A 81 -3.87 -16.52 8.62
C ARG A 81 -3.49 -16.18 7.20
N ILE A 82 -3.07 -17.21 6.45
CA ILE A 82 -2.67 -17.02 5.06
C ILE A 82 -3.86 -16.58 4.22
N ILE A 83 -5.01 -17.24 4.43
CA ILE A 83 -6.23 -16.90 3.71
C ILE A 83 -6.65 -15.47 4.01
N PHE A 84 -6.59 -15.08 5.28
CA PHE A 84 -6.95 -13.72 5.67
C PHE A 84 -6.02 -12.70 5.01
N ALA A 85 -4.71 -12.98 5.02
CA ALA A 85 -3.73 -12.10 4.38
C ALA A 85 -3.98 -12.01 2.87
N MET A 86 -4.35 -13.14 2.24
CA MET A 86 -4.63 -13.14 0.81
C MET A 86 -5.84 -12.28 0.47
N VAL A 87 -6.90 -12.37 1.29
CA VAL A 87 -8.07 -11.52 1.11
C VAL A 87 -7.68 -10.04 1.24
N LEU A 88 -6.88 -9.71 2.25
CA LEU A 88 -6.42 -8.33 2.44
C LEU A 88 -5.59 -7.86 1.25
N SER A 89 -4.73 -8.71 0.70
CA SER A 89 -3.92 -8.36 -0.47
C SER A 89 -4.79 -8.07 -1.68
N LEU A 90 -5.79 -8.90 -1.91
CA LEU A 90 -6.70 -8.71 -3.04
C LEU A 90 -7.50 -7.42 -2.90
N ILE A 91 -7.97 -7.14 -1.68
CA ILE A 91 -8.68 -5.90 -1.39
C ILE A 91 -7.75 -4.70 -1.63
N GLY A 92 -6.52 -4.79 -1.15
CA GLY A 92 -5.54 -3.73 -1.33
C GLY A 92 -5.25 -3.45 -2.79
N ILE A 93 -5.08 -4.49 -3.59
CA ILE A 93 -4.85 -4.35 -5.02
C ILE A 93 -6.05 -3.72 -5.70
N ALA A 94 -7.26 -4.17 -5.36
CA ALA A 94 -8.49 -3.63 -5.92
C ALA A 94 -8.63 -2.15 -5.61
N ILE A 95 -8.39 -1.76 -4.36
CA ILE A 95 -8.46 -0.36 -3.94
C ILE A 95 -7.42 0.46 -4.70
N THR A 96 -6.20 -0.06 -4.83
CA THR A 96 -5.13 0.64 -5.52
C THR A 96 -5.46 0.86 -6.99
N VAL A 97 -5.98 -0.17 -7.65
CA VAL A 97 -6.37 -0.08 -9.06
C VAL A 97 -7.49 0.94 -9.23
N PHE A 98 -8.49 0.89 -8.36
CA PHE A 98 -9.61 1.82 -8.42
C PHE A 98 -9.14 3.25 -8.19
N PHE A 99 -8.29 3.46 -7.18
CA PHE A 99 -7.74 4.77 -6.89
C PHE A 99 -6.94 5.32 -8.08
N THR A 100 -6.06 4.49 -8.65
CA THR A 100 -5.23 4.88 -9.77
C THR A 100 -6.09 5.22 -10.99
N GLY A 101 -7.11 4.40 -11.25
CA GLY A 101 -8.03 4.66 -12.36
C GLY A 101 -8.76 5.97 -12.19
N SER A 102 -9.22 6.26 -10.97
CA SER A 102 -9.91 7.52 -10.69
C SER A 102 -9.01 8.73 -10.88
N VAL A 103 -7.78 8.62 -10.41
CA VAL A 103 -6.82 9.73 -10.55
C VAL A 103 -6.49 9.97 -12.01
N LEU A 104 -6.24 8.90 -12.76
CA LEU A 104 -5.94 9.02 -14.18
C LEU A 104 -7.11 9.62 -14.95
N GLU A 105 -8.32 9.18 -14.63
CA GLU A 105 -9.52 9.71 -15.28
C GLU A 105 -9.64 11.21 -15.06
N ARG A 106 -9.41 11.66 -13.84
CA ARG A 106 -9.46 13.09 -13.54
C ARG A 106 -8.38 13.87 -14.25
N MET A 107 -7.19 13.30 -14.37
CA MET A 107 -6.10 13.94 -15.06
C MET A 107 -6.41 14.08 -16.54
N ILE A 108 -6.97 13.05 -17.15
CA ILE A 108 -7.35 13.09 -18.57
C ILE A 108 -8.48 14.08 -18.79
N SER A 109 -9.44 14.13 -17.88
CA SER A 109 -10.56 15.07 -18.00
C SER A 109 -10.12 16.51 -17.86
N SER A 110 -9.05 16.76 -17.13
CA SER A 110 -8.53 18.12 -16.94
C SER A 110 -7.78 18.64 -18.15
N VAL A 111 -7.36 17.75 -19.03
CA VAL A 111 -6.65 18.12 -20.22
C VAL A 111 -7.63 18.40 -21.35
#